data_e76a03dc8af3831d3bbd0926699ca67e
#
_entry.id   e76a03dc8af3831d3bbd0926699ca67e
#
_cell.length_a   1.000
_cell.length_b   1.000
_cell.length_c   1.000
_cell.angle_alpha   90.00
_cell.angle_beta   90.00
_cell.angle_gamma   90.00
#
_symmetry.space_group_name_H-M   'P 1'
#
loop_
_entity.id
_entity.type
_entity.pdbx_description
1 polymer ?
#
loop_
_entity_poly.entity_id
_entity_poly.type
_entity_poly.pdbx_seq_one_letter_code
_entity_poly.pdbx_strand_id
1 'polypeptide(L)'
;MTKIARILCAILLIVSAFLLFAPIATFEDNSAAALQEEIDKQVGRLESEQAKLQRYIDQGKAQKDLDKQQTKIDKQQAKVDELLAEQEALAGQAGESGIEYALLPSKLPAEIQVNMQVVNENNAIYPTEFDDMYLMSKAAFVLLLLAAVFVLIPNGAPASKFYTFSSFCNLIGVLLAAYAILRLRAIPVKLPYGNPVINWTIAGLIMGLPCVSLYMNCASVIGSKRSMIYVLCTVLCLMSLLPFWVMMVNATRNSQQIQGGVSLLPSTFIGHNWEVLSLKNFSIGVGFKNSAIIAFGSTILSVYFSALTAYGLTVYRFKGAKFLYSIVLAIIMIPGQVTSTGFYMFMYKLGWTNSYLPLVIPSIAAASTVFFFKQYLEANFQISLVEAARIDGAGEFYTYNTIIMPIMVPAMATMGIMAVIGSWNNYLTPLMLLSDPTMKTLPMMVKELRGDIYRTEFGSIYLGLTLTALPLLIVYFSFSKYIIAGVAVGGVKE
;
A
#
# COMPACT_ATOMS: atom_id res chain seq x y z
N MET A 1 -14.88 -26.66 22.84
CA MET A 1 -15.27 -27.24 21.53
C MET A 1 -15.66 -28.71 21.73
N THR A 2 -16.79 -29.14 21.19
CA THR A 2 -17.20 -30.59 21.28
C THR A 2 -16.28 -31.45 20.41
N LYS A 3 -16.20 -32.76 20.70
CA LYS A 3 -15.39 -33.70 19.90
C LYS A 3 -15.83 -33.68 18.41
N ILE A 4 -17.13 -33.60 18.15
CA ILE A 4 -17.70 -33.58 16.80
C ILE A 4 -17.27 -32.30 16.08
N ALA A 5 -17.36 -31.13 16.74
CA ALA A 5 -16.97 -29.86 16.13
C ALA A 5 -15.47 -29.80 15.77
N ARG A 6 -14.60 -30.41 16.57
CA ARG A 6 -13.15 -30.53 16.26
C ARG A 6 -12.89 -31.38 15.03
N ILE A 7 -13.56 -32.51 14.95
CA ILE A 7 -13.45 -33.42 13.80
C ILE A 7 -13.95 -32.70 12.53
N LEU A 8 -15.08 -31.99 12.63
CA LEU A 8 -15.61 -31.25 11.51
C LEU A 8 -14.65 -30.13 11.04
N CYS A 9 -14.08 -29.34 11.96
CA CYS A 9 -13.07 -28.35 11.64
C CYS A 9 -11.85 -28.95 10.93
N ALA A 10 -11.36 -30.08 11.43
CA ALA A 10 -10.22 -30.76 10.81
C ALA A 10 -10.55 -31.26 9.39
N ILE A 11 -11.74 -31.84 9.20
CA ILE A 11 -12.20 -32.27 7.87
C ILE A 11 -12.27 -31.09 6.91
N LEU A 12 -12.86 -29.96 7.31
CA LEU A 12 -12.95 -28.77 6.48
C LEU A 12 -11.56 -28.26 6.04
N LEU A 13 -10.59 -28.26 6.95
CA LEU A 13 -9.22 -27.85 6.68
C LEU A 13 -8.49 -28.82 5.75
N ILE A 14 -8.65 -30.12 5.97
CA ILE A 14 -8.04 -31.16 5.14
C ILE A 14 -8.63 -31.10 3.71
N VAL A 15 -9.95 -30.99 3.58
CA VAL A 15 -10.62 -30.86 2.27
C VAL A 15 -10.11 -29.62 1.54
N SER A 16 -10.05 -28.48 2.22
CA SER A 16 -9.52 -27.25 1.61
C SER A 16 -8.06 -27.40 1.17
N ALA A 17 -7.22 -28.02 1.98
CA ALA A 17 -5.81 -28.26 1.62
C ALA A 17 -5.69 -29.14 0.36
N PHE A 18 -6.46 -30.21 0.26
CA PHE A 18 -6.44 -31.08 -0.90
C PHE A 18 -7.09 -30.45 -2.15
N LEU A 19 -8.00 -29.51 -1.99
CA LEU A 19 -8.54 -28.72 -3.13
C LEU A 19 -7.47 -27.85 -3.83
N LEU A 20 -6.32 -27.58 -3.21
CA LEU A 20 -5.20 -26.92 -3.88
C LEU A 20 -4.61 -27.74 -5.05
N PHE A 21 -4.85 -29.05 -5.08
CA PHE A 21 -4.48 -29.94 -6.19
C PHE A 21 -5.56 -30.05 -7.28
N ALA A 22 -6.75 -29.49 -7.05
CA ALA A 22 -7.82 -29.48 -8.04
C ALA A 22 -7.56 -28.42 -9.13
N PRO A 23 -8.04 -28.63 -10.38
CA PRO A 23 -7.89 -27.65 -11.44
C PRO A 23 -8.70 -26.40 -11.11
N ILE A 24 -7.97 -25.31 -10.81
CA ILE A 24 -8.56 -24.03 -10.40
C ILE A 24 -8.69 -23.04 -11.55
N ALA A 25 -7.92 -23.23 -12.61
CA ALA A 25 -7.95 -22.37 -13.78
C ALA A 25 -7.76 -23.19 -15.06
N THR A 26 -8.29 -22.67 -16.14
CA THR A 26 -8.12 -23.21 -17.49
C THR A 26 -7.52 -22.13 -18.37
N PHE A 27 -6.42 -22.43 -19.04
CA PHE A 27 -5.84 -21.57 -20.06
C PHE A 27 -6.42 -21.99 -21.42
N GLU A 28 -7.21 -21.11 -22.00
CA GLU A 28 -7.77 -21.34 -23.34
C GLU A 28 -6.67 -21.13 -24.39
N ASP A 29 -6.62 -22.02 -25.38
CA ASP A 29 -5.73 -21.84 -26.51
C ASP A 29 -6.35 -20.82 -27.48
N ASN A 30 -5.74 -19.64 -27.52
CA ASN A 30 -6.12 -18.55 -28.42
C ASN A 30 -5.15 -18.42 -29.61
N SER A 31 -4.40 -19.46 -29.93
CA SER A 31 -3.41 -19.43 -31.02
C SER A 31 -4.00 -18.98 -32.36
N ALA A 32 -5.18 -19.46 -32.71
CA ALA A 32 -5.89 -19.06 -33.92
C ALA A 32 -6.32 -17.58 -33.92
N ALA A 33 -6.85 -17.07 -32.77
CA ALA A 33 -7.26 -15.67 -32.65
C ALA A 33 -6.06 -14.71 -32.67
N ALA A 34 -4.96 -15.12 -32.05
CA ALA A 34 -3.73 -14.39 -32.02
C ALA A 34 -3.03 -14.30 -33.37
N LEU A 35 -3.05 -15.40 -34.08
CA LEU A 35 -2.50 -15.46 -35.45
C LEU A 35 -3.36 -14.57 -36.36
N GLN A 36 -4.67 -14.55 -36.21
CA GLN A 36 -5.56 -13.66 -36.96
C GLN A 36 -5.23 -12.19 -36.68
N GLU A 37 -5.01 -11.80 -35.43
CA GLU A 37 -4.63 -10.41 -35.06
C GLU A 37 -3.29 -10.01 -35.70
N GLU A 38 -2.29 -10.91 -35.70
CA GLU A 38 -1.00 -10.65 -36.38
C GLU A 38 -1.15 -10.59 -37.89
N ILE A 39 -1.98 -11.44 -38.52
CA ILE A 39 -2.31 -11.37 -39.94
C ILE A 39 -2.93 -10.02 -40.27
N ASP A 40 -3.95 -9.58 -39.53
CA ASP A 40 -4.65 -8.32 -39.76
C ASP A 40 -3.67 -7.12 -39.66
N LYS A 41 -2.74 -7.17 -38.71
CA LYS A 41 -1.69 -6.17 -38.54
C LYS A 41 -0.68 -6.14 -39.70
N GLN A 42 -0.29 -7.30 -40.23
CA GLN A 42 0.64 -7.39 -41.37
C GLN A 42 -0.06 -7.01 -42.68
N VAL A 43 -1.34 -7.35 -42.84
CA VAL A 43 -2.18 -6.88 -43.96
C VAL A 43 -2.31 -5.37 -43.95
N GLY A 44 -2.58 -4.75 -42.82
CA GLY A 44 -2.65 -3.28 -42.69
C GLY A 44 -1.31 -2.59 -43.04
N ARG A 45 -0.18 -3.23 -42.71
CA ARG A 45 1.15 -2.76 -43.16
C ARG A 45 1.34 -2.88 -44.67
N LEU A 46 0.92 -4.01 -45.27
CA LEU A 46 0.97 -4.23 -46.68
C LEU A 46 0.18 -3.17 -47.46
N GLU A 47 -1.07 -2.91 -47.03
CA GLU A 47 -1.90 -1.87 -47.63
C GLU A 47 -1.27 -0.47 -47.53
N SER A 48 -0.60 -0.18 -46.39
CA SER A 48 0.10 1.10 -46.24
C SER A 48 1.28 1.27 -47.19
N GLU A 49 2.03 0.17 -47.44
CA GLU A 49 3.16 0.19 -48.38
C GLU A 49 2.68 0.24 -49.82
N GLN A 50 1.56 -0.42 -50.15
CA GLN A 50 0.91 -0.31 -51.48
C GLN A 50 0.40 1.13 -51.72
N ALA A 51 -0.21 1.74 -50.75
CA ALA A 51 -0.66 3.14 -50.84
C ALA A 51 0.52 4.13 -51.05
N LYS A 52 1.69 3.82 -50.47
CA LYS A 52 2.92 4.62 -50.69
C LYS A 52 3.43 4.42 -52.13
N LEU A 53 3.41 3.20 -52.65
CA LEU A 53 3.81 2.93 -54.04
C LEU A 53 2.91 3.72 -55.01
N GLN A 54 1.59 3.67 -54.80
CA GLN A 54 0.65 4.44 -55.63
C GLN A 54 0.96 5.94 -55.63
N ARG A 55 1.22 6.53 -54.43
CA ARG A 55 1.64 7.94 -54.32
C ARG A 55 2.95 8.24 -55.07
N TYR A 56 3.90 7.30 -55.08
CA TYR A 56 5.16 7.46 -55.80
C TYR A 56 4.96 7.41 -57.33
N ILE A 57 4.03 6.59 -57.80
CA ILE A 57 3.61 6.54 -59.22
C ILE A 57 2.96 7.88 -59.59
N ASP A 58 2.00 8.35 -58.79
CA ASP A 58 1.27 9.59 -59.02
C ASP A 58 2.21 10.84 -59.01
N GLN A 59 3.29 10.78 -58.24
CA GLN A 59 4.33 11.82 -58.17
C GLN A 59 5.40 11.73 -59.26
N GLY A 60 5.35 10.73 -60.13
CA GLY A 60 6.33 10.53 -61.20
C GLY A 60 7.76 10.29 -60.71
N LYS A 61 7.94 9.58 -59.59
CA LYS A 61 9.27 9.27 -59.04
C LYS A 61 10.12 8.36 -59.94
N ALA A 62 11.45 8.40 -59.75
CA ALA A 62 12.39 7.62 -60.51
C ALA A 62 12.13 6.11 -60.36
N GLN A 63 12.31 5.35 -61.44
CA GLN A 63 12.09 3.89 -61.52
C GLN A 63 12.77 3.14 -60.37
N LYS A 64 13.97 3.53 -59.98
CA LYS A 64 14.73 2.97 -58.86
C LYS A 64 14.01 3.04 -57.52
N ASP A 65 13.24 4.10 -57.25
CA ASP A 65 12.48 4.27 -56.03
C ASP A 65 11.21 3.41 -56.06
N LEU A 66 10.60 3.24 -57.22
CA LEU A 66 9.46 2.34 -57.42
C LEU A 66 9.88 0.88 -57.21
N ASP A 67 11.01 0.43 -57.79
CA ASP A 67 11.53 -0.94 -57.64
C ASP A 67 11.86 -1.23 -56.17
N LYS A 68 12.44 -0.27 -55.45
CA LYS A 68 12.73 -0.42 -54.01
C LYS A 68 11.47 -0.54 -53.16
N GLN A 69 10.42 0.18 -53.52
CA GLN A 69 9.16 0.12 -52.84
C GLN A 69 8.41 -1.19 -53.13
N GLN A 70 8.47 -1.65 -54.40
CA GLN A 70 7.92 -2.95 -54.80
C GLN A 70 8.58 -4.10 -54.05
N THR A 71 9.91 -4.10 -53.91
CA THR A 71 10.64 -5.12 -53.14
C THR A 71 10.19 -5.20 -51.68
N LYS A 72 9.80 -4.07 -51.06
CA LYS A 72 9.24 -4.06 -49.68
C LYS A 72 7.85 -4.69 -49.63
N ILE A 73 7.02 -4.42 -50.63
CA ILE A 73 5.68 -5.00 -50.75
C ILE A 73 5.78 -6.50 -50.90
N ASP A 74 6.65 -6.99 -51.83
CA ASP A 74 6.83 -8.42 -52.07
C ASP A 74 7.31 -9.15 -50.80
N LYS A 75 8.21 -8.53 -50.01
CA LYS A 75 8.69 -9.07 -48.74
C LYS A 75 7.58 -9.10 -47.67
N GLN A 76 6.73 -8.09 -47.65
CA GLN A 76 5.63 -8.03 -46.72
C GLN A 76 4.52 -9.02 -47.10
N GLN A 77 4.25 -9.17 -48.40
CA GLN A 77 3.31 -10.17 -48.92
C GLN A 77 3.75 -11.60 -48.56
N ALA A 78 5.03 -11.94 -48.80
CA ALA A 78 5.58 -13.24 -48.43
C ALA A 78 5.39 -13.56 -46.94
N LYS A 79 5.47 -12.55 -46.06
CA LYS A 79 5.25 -12.72 -44.64
C LYS A 79 3.78 -12.96 -44.31
N VAL A 80 2.84 -12.31 -44.99
CA VAL A 80 1.41 -12.56 -44.85
C VAL A 80 1.04 -13.95 -45.31
N ASP A 81 1.60 -14.39 -46.44
CA ASP A 81 1.36 -15.73 -46.99
C ASP A 81 1.88 -16.83 -46.07
N GLU A 82 3.04 -16.61 -45.40
CA GLU A 82 3.61 -17.52 -44.40
C GLU A 82 2.65 -17.67 -43.20
N LEU A 83 2.13 -16.54 -42.68
CA LEU A 83 1.18 -16.55 -41.54
C LEU A 83 -0.17 -17.19 -41.91
N LEU A 84 -0.64 -17.01 -43.14
CA LEU A 84 -1.86 -17.67 -43.63
C LEU A 84 -1.68 -19.18 -43.71
N ALA A 85 -0.53 -19.65 -44.17
CA ALA A 85 -0.19 -21.08 -44.23
C ALA A 85 -0.10 -21.67 -42.79
N GLU A 86 0.45 -20.93 -41.85
CA GLU A 86 0.47 -21.32 -40.44
C GLU A 86 -0.96 -21.39 -39.83
N GLN A 87 -1.85 -20.46 -40.20
CA GLN A 87 -3.25 -20.48 -39.81
C GLN A 87 -4.02 -21.69 -40.34
N GLU A 88 -3.78 -22.06 -41.59
CA GLU A 88 -4.38 -23.27 -42.19
C GLU A 88 -3.88 -24.56 -41.50
N ALA A 89 -2.60 -24.60 -41.11
CA ALA A 89 -2.01 -25.74 -40.40
C ALA A 89 -2.62 -25.88 -38.99
N LEU A 90 -2.86 -24.77 -38.29
CA LEU A 90 -3.52 -24.75 -36.96
C LEU A 90 -5.01 -25.08 -37.04
N ALA A 91 -5.72 -24.68 -38.10
CA ALA A 91 -7.13 -25.02 -38.29
C ALA A 91 -7.38 -26.52 -38.40
N GLY A 92 -6.37 -27.29 -38.84
CA GLY A 92 -6.38 -28.76 -38.89
C GLY A 92 -6.19 -29.42 -37.50
N GLN A 93 -5.73 -28.68 -36.51
CA GLN A 93 -5.48 -29.14 -35.12
C GLN A 93 -6.53 -28.68 -34.11
N ALA A 94 -7.55 -27.96 -34.52
CA ALA A 94 -8.60 -27.42 -33.69
C ALA A 94 -9.41 -28.53 -33.01
N GLY A 95 -9.09 -28.88 -31.78
CA GLY A 95 -9.77 -29.88 -30.97
C GLY A 95 -9.20 -30.16 -29.59
N GLU A 96 -8.08 -29.55 -29.19
CA GLU A 96 -7.54 -29.77 -27.85
C GLU A 96 -8.14 -28.77 -26.85
N SER A 97 -8.78 -29.34 -25.81
CA SER A 97 -9.28 -28.63 -24.64
C SER A 97 -8.16 -27.83 -23.96
N GLY A 98 -8.46 -26.62 -23.53
CA GLY A 98 -7.51 -25.75 -22.83
C GLY A 98 -6.78 -26.44 -21.68
N ILE A 99 -5.59 -25.94 -21.33
CA ILE A 99 -4.73 -26.53 -20.30
C ILE A 99 -5.29 -26.22 -18.93
N GLU A 100 -5.58 -27.28 -18.15
CA GLU A 100 -6.02 -27.15 -16.77
C GLU A 100 -4.82 -26.91 -15.83
N TYR A 101 -4.96 -25.96 -14.94
CA TYR A 101 -3.96 -25.59 -13.95
C TYR A 101 -4.47 -25.73 -12.53
N ALA A 102 -3.71 -26.42 -11.67
CA ALA A 102 -3.92 -26.49 -10.23
C ALA A 102 -2.86 -25.65 -9.50
N LEU A 103 -3.21 -25.09 -8.32
CA LEU A 103 -2.26 -24.31 -7.50
C LEU A 103 -1.06 -25.13 -7.02
N LEU A 104 -1.23 -26.45 -6.87
CA LEU A 104 -0.17 -27.41 -6.55
C LEU A 104 -0.09 -28.49 -7.63
N PRO A 105 0.28 -28.16 -8.87
CA PRO A 105 0.49 -29.17 -9.87
C PRO A 105 1.73 -30.01 -9.53
N SER A 106 1.70 -31.29 -9.86
CA SER A 106 2.87 -32.18 -9.71
C SER A 106 4.03 -31.74 -10.60
N LYS A 107 3.72 -31.20 -11.78
CA LYS A 107 4.63 -30.54 -12.73
C LYS A 107 3.84 -29.48 -13.50
N LEU A 108 4.48 -28.36 -13.87
CA LEU A 108 3.92 -27.43 -14.85
C LEU A 108 3.80 -28.15 -16.19
N PRO A 109 2.70 -27.99 -16.94
CA PRO A 109 2.60 -28.51 -18.30
C PRO A 109 3.78 -28.06 -19.14
N ALA A 110 4.37 -28.98 -19.93
CA ALA A 110 5.59 -28.70 -20.71
C ALA A 110 5.40 -27.51 -21.65
N GLU A 111 4.21 -27.35 -22.23
CA GLU A 111 3.86 -26.23 -23.12
C GLU A 111 3.87 -24.87 -22.44
N ILE A 112 3.37 -24.76 -21.20
CA ILE A 112 3.48 -23.52 -20.42
C ILE A 112 4.95 -23.22 -20.10
N GLN A 113 5.77 -24.25 -19.78
CA GLN A 113 7.19 -24.08 -19.52
C GLN A 113 7.95 -23.57 -20.74
N VAL A 114 7.67 -24.11 -21.94
CA VAL A 114 8.32 -23.69 -23.19
C VAL A 114 7.95 -22.24 -23.52
N ASN A 115 6.67 -21.88 -23.42
CA ASN A 115 6.23 -20.52 -23.68
C ASN A 115 6.77 -19.51 -22.66
N MET A 116 6.97 -19.91 -21.41
CA MET A 116 7.62 -19.08 -20.39
C MET A 116 9.11 -18.85 -20.72
N GLN A 117 9.84 -19.84 -21.26
CA GLN A 117 11.22 -19.64 -21.70
C GLN A 117 11.31 -18.66 -22.86
N VAL A 118 10.46 -18.80 -23.86
CA VAL A 118 10.38 -17.87 -25.01
C VAL A 118 10.06 -16.44 -24.58
N VAL A 119 9.16 -16.29 -23.60
CA VAL A 119 8.82 -14.99 -23.05
C VAL A 119 9.98 -14.37 -22.25
N ASN A 120 10.81 -15.19 -21.58
CA ASN A 120 12.02 -14.71 -20.90
C ASN A 120 13.09 -14.19 -21.84
N GLU A 121 13.33 -14.86 -22.95
CA GLU A 121 14.28 -14.42 -23.99
C GLU A 121 13.86 -13.09 -24.64
N ASN A 122 12.54 -12.80 -24.66
CA ASN A 122 11.96 -11.59 -25.25
C ASN A 122 11.55 -10.49 -24.24
N ASN A 123 12.06 -10.46 -23.02
CA ASN A 123 11.86 -9.41 -22.01
C ASN A 123 10.48 -9.30 -21.36
N ALA A 124 9.69 -10.37 -21.18
CA ALA A 124 8.35 -10.13 -20.71
C ALA A 124 7.91 -10.73 -19.38
N ILE A 125 8.35 -11.91 -18.96
CA ILE A 125 7.91 -12.49 -17.66
C ILE A 125 9.03 -13.34 -17.05
N TYR A 126 9.31 -13.12 -15.74
CA TYR A 126 10.27 -13.94 -15.00
C TYR A 126 9.63 -15.28 -14.58
N PRO A 127 10.35 -16.42 -14.68
CA PRO A 127 9.90 -17.73 -14.14
C PRO A 127 9.58 -17.69 -12.65
N THR A 128 10.18 -16.73 -11.93
CA THR A 128 9.98 -16.50 -10.49
C THR A 128 8.53 -16.25 -10.09
N GLU A 129 7.65 -15.85 -11.01
CA GLU A 129 6.24 -15.58 -10.66
C GLU A 129 5.43 -16.84 -10.40
N PHE A 130 5.66 -17.90 -11.15
CA PHE A 130 5.04 -19.21 -10.87
C PHE A 130 5.69 -19.90 -9.68
N ASP A 131 7.00 -19.73 -9.50
CA ASP A 131 7.73 -20.25 -8.36
C ASP A 131 7.21 -19.65 -7.05
N ASP A 132 6.94 -18.33 -7.04
CA ASP A 132 6.35 -17.65 -5.90
C ASP A 132 4.94 -18.19 -5.57
N MET A 133 4.08 -18.34 -6.56
CA MET A 133 2.74 -18.90 -6.37
C MET A 133 2.80 -20.34 -5.86
N TYR A 134 3.69 -21.16 -6.42
CA TYR A 134 3.89 -22.54 -6.02
C TYR A 134 4.41 -22.63 -4.59
N LEU A 135 5.38 -21.80 -4.20
CA LEU A 135 5.89 -21.70 -2.85
C LEU A 135 4.79 -21.31 -1.86
N MET A 136 4.00 -20.28 -2.20
CA MET A 136 2.88 -19.82 -1.37
C MET A 136 1.79 -20.89 -1.23
N SER A 137 1.48 -21.60 -2.30
CA SER A 137 0.51 -22.70 -2.30
C SER A 137 0.99 -23.89 -1.45
N LYS A 138 2.29 -24.23 -1.51
CA LYS A 138 2.89 -25.25 -0.61
C LYS A 138 2.82 -24.81 0.85
N ALA A 139 3.16 -23.55 1.14
CA ALA A 139 3.07 -23.02 2.49
C ALA A 139 1.62 -23.02 3.00
N ALA A 140 0.65 -22.66 2.17
CA ALA A 140 -0.78 -22.74 2.48
C ALA A 140 -1.21 -24.17 2.81
N PHE A 141 -0.82 -25.13 2.00
CA PHE A 141 -1.10 -26.56 2.21
C PHE A 141 -0.59 -27.04 3.56
N VAL A 142 0.70 -26.79 3.85
CA VAL A 142 1.32 -27.19 5.11
C VAL A 142 0.64 -26.54 6.31
N LEU A 143 0.33 -25.25 6.23
CA LEU A 143 -0.32 -24.51 7.31
C LEU A 143 -1.75 -24.98 7.56
N LEU A 144 -2.53 -25.30 6.53
CA LEU A 144 -3.88 -25.83 6.67
C LEU A 144 -3.86 -27.23 7.30
N LEU A 145 -2.90 -28.10 6.94
CA LEU A 145 -2.72 -29.39 7.58
C LEU A 145 -2.27 -29.28 9.03
N LEU A 146 -1.33 -28.37 9.34
CA LEU A 146 -0.94 -28.10 10.73
C LEU A 146 -2.12 -27.58 11.54
N ALA A 147 -2.91 -26.68 10.99
CA ALA A 147 -4.13 -26.19 11.65
C ALA A 147 -5.10 -27.33 11.95
N ALA A 148 -5.29 -28.28 11.02
CA ALA A 148 -6.14 -29.45 11.22
C ALA A 148 -5.62 -30.36 12.34
N VAL A 149 -4.30 -30.61 12.40
CA VAL A 149 -3.67 -31.42 13.47
C VAL A 149 -3.87 -30.77 14.84
N PHE A 150 -3.58 -29.48 14.97
CA PHE A 150 -3.70 -28.76 16.25
C PHE A 150 -5.16 -28.64 16.75
N VAL A 151 -6.13 -28.59 15.85
CA VAL A 151 -7.55 -28.54 16.22
C VAL A 151 -8.04 -29.89 16.81
N LEU A 152 -7.39 -30.99 16.47
CA LEU A 152 -7.76 -32.32 16.97
C LEU A 152 -7.25 -32.60 18.40
N ILE A 153 -6.34 -31.78 18.94
CA ILE A 153 -5.80 -31.98 20.29
C ILE A 153 -6.94 -31.86 21.32
N PRO A 154 -7.03 -32.86 22.26
CA PRO A 154 -8.10 -32.90 23.24
C PRO A 154 -8.11 -31.73 24.20
N ASN A 155 -9.28 -31.40 24.77
CA ASN A 155 -9.44 -30.34 25.75
C ASN A 155 -8.63 -30.61 27.02
N GLY A 156 -7.77 -29.65 27.41
CA GLY A 156 -6.97 -29.65 28.63
C GLY A 156 -6.42 -28.24 28.88
N ALA A 157 -5.75 -27.96 29.98
CA ALA A 157 -5.24 -26.65 30.32
C ALA A 157 -4.37 -25.98 29.21
N PRO A 158 -3.55 -26.71 28.43
CA PRO A 158 -2.82 -26.13 27.30
C PRO A 158 -3.65 -26.04 26.01
N ALA A 159 -4.85 -26.65 25.93
CA ALA A 159 -5.63 -26.77 24.69
C ALA A 159 -6.04 -25.39 24.10
N SER A 160 -6.27 -24.37 24.93
CA SER A 160 -6.59 -23.03 24.43
C SER A 160 -5.46 -22.44 23.58
N LYS A 161 -4.20 -22.68 23.95
CA LYS A 161 -3.04 -22.22 23.19
C LYS A 161 -2.94 -22.94 21.83
N PHE A 162 -3.24 -24.23 21.79
CA PHE A 162 -3.25 -24.99 20.54
C PHE A 162 -4.37 -24.56 19.58
N TYR A 163 -5.56 -24.23 20.08
CA TYR A 163 -6.64 -23.70 19.26
C TYR A 163 -6.32 -22.30 18.72
N THR A 164 -5.67 -21.44 19.52
CA THR A 164 -5.18 -20.14 19.05
C THR A 164 -4.13 -20.31 17.97
N PHE A 165 -3.18 -21.24 18.15
CA PHE A 165 -2.16 -21.54 17.15
C PHE A 165 -2.76 -22.14 15.88
N SER A 166 -3.72 -23.06 15.98
CA SER A 166 -4.49 -23.59 14.86
C SER A 166 -5.20 -22.48 14.08
N SER A 167 -5.85 -21.54 14.78
CA SER A 167 -6.51 -20.40 14.15
C SER A 167 -5.54 -19.50 13.42
N PHE A 168 -4.36 -19.28 13.97
CA PHE A 168 -3.30 -18.50 13.34
C PHE A 168 -2.76 -19.18 12.06
N CYS A 169 -2.44 -20.47 12.12
CA CYS A 169 -2.02 -21.24 10.94
C CYS A 169 -3.09 -21.26 9.85
N ASN A 170 -4.36 -21.42 10.23
CA ASN A 170 -5.49 -21.40 9.32
C ASN A 170 -5.63 -20.04 8.62
N LEU A 171 -5.59 -18.95 9.38
CA LEU A 171 -5.68 -17.60 8.82
C LEU A 171 -4.57 -17.32 7.80
N ILE A 172 -3.33 -17.64 8.15
CA ILE A 172 -2.20 -17.43 7.22
C ILE A 172 -2.35 -18.34 6.01
N GLY A 173 -2.74 -19.60 6.19
CA GLY A 173 -2.95 -20.54 5.08
C GLY A 173 -3.99 -20.05 4.07
N VAL A 174 -5.12 -19.51 4.55
CA VAL A 174 -6.16 -18.91 3.69
C VAL A 174 -5.62 -17.68 2.94
N LEU A 175 -4.88 -16.82 3.60
CA LEU A 175 -4.32 -15.62 2.97
C LEU A 175 -3.30 -15.96 1.88
N LEU A 176 -2.46 -16.96 2.10
CA LEU A 176 -1.51 -17.43 1.10
C LEU A 176 -2.22 -18.09 -0.10
N ALA A 177 -3.27 -18.88 0.13
CA ALA A 177 -4.09 -19.44 -0.94
C ALA A 177 -4.80 -18.36 -1.74
N ALA A 178 -5.40 -17.38 -1.07
CA ALA A 178 -6.03 -16.23 -1.72
C ALA A 178 -5.02 -15.42 -2.56
N TYR A 179 -3.83 -15.18 -2.03
CA TYR A 179 -2.76 -14.53 -2.78
C TYR A 179 -2.40 -15.31 -4.04
N ALA A 180 -2.20 -16.62 -3.95
CA ALA A 180 -1.87 -17.47 -5.10
C ALA A 180 -2.98 -17.40 -6.18
N ILE A 181 -4.25 -17.43 -5.80
CA ILE A 181 -5.39 -17.30 -6.72
C ILE A 181 -5.42 -15.92 -7.39
N LEU A 182 -5.21 -14.84 -6.63
CA LEU A 182 -5.18 -13.49 -7.18
C LEU A 182 -3.99 -13.28 -8.13
N ARG A 183 -2.84 -13.85 -7.79
CA ARG A 183 -1.65 -13.81 -8.66
C ARG A 183 -1.89 -14.55 -9.96
N LEU A 184 -2.50 -15.73 -9.90
CA LEU A 184 -2.83 -16.50 -11.10
C LEU A 184 -3.67 -15.68 -12.10
N ARG A 185 -4.64 -14.90 -11.60
CA ARG A 185 -5.45 -13.99 -12.43
C ARG A 185 -4.63 -12.83 -13.03
N ALA A 186 -3.62 -12.36 -12.32
CA ALA A 186 -2.84 -11.18 -12.71
C ALA A 186 -1.65 -11.51 -13.61
N ILE A 187 -1.38 -12.80 -13.89
CA ILE A 187 -0.27 -13.19 -14.78
C ILE A 187 -0.63 -12.80 -16.21
N PRO A 188 0.15 -11.90 -16.84
CA PRO A 188 -0.03 -11.60 -18.24
C PRO A 188 0.49 -12.79 -19.05
N VAL A 189 -0.39 -13.68 -19.48
CA VAL A 189 -0.05 -14.77 -20.38
C VAL A 189 0.01 -14.19 -21.78
N LYS A 190 1.18 -14.27 -22.44
CA LYS A 190 1.32 -13.93 -23.85
C LYS A 190 0.99 -15.16 -24.69
N LEU A 191 0.49 -14.88 -25.89
CA LEU A 191 0.18 -15.83 -26.95
C LEU A 191 1.07 -17.10 -26.94
N PRO A 192 0.53 -18.29 -27.18
CA PRO A 192 -0.80 -18.53 -27.78
C PRO A 192 -1.96 -18.63 -26.77
N TYR A 193 -1.67 -18.61 -25.46
CA TYR A 193 -2.69 -18.81 -24.43
C TYR A 193 -3.32 -17.49 -23.99
N GLY A 194 -4.63 -17.50 -23.77
CA GLY A 194 -5.38 -16.39 -23.19
C GLY A 194 -5.19 -16.27 -21.67
N ASN A 195 -5.78 -15.22 -21.08
CA ASN A 195 -5.80 -15.06 -19.63
C ASN A 195 -6.50 -16.24 -18.97
N PRO A 196 -6.00 -16.72 -17.80
CA PRO A 196 -6.59 -17.88 -17.15
C PRO A 196 -8.03 -17.62 -16.70
N VAL A 197 -8.94 -18.52 -17.08
CA VAL A 197 -10.32 -18.53 -16.59
C VAL A 197 -10.37 -19.27 -15.28
N ILE A 198 -10.63 -18.53 -14.18
CA ILE A 198 -10.62 -19.10 -12.82
C ILE A 198 -11.94 -19.80 -12.53
N ASN A 199 -11.88 -21.02 -12.03
CA ASN A 199 -13.04 -21.73 -11.47
C ASN A 199 -13.35 -21.17 -10.07
N TRP A 200 -14.24 -20.18 -10.02
CA TRP A 200 -14.64 -19.51 -8.79
C TRP A 200 -15.30 -20.42 -7.77
N THR A 201 -15.89 -21.55 -8.19
CA THR A 201 -16.46 -22.53 -7.26
C THR A 201 -15.37 -23.19 -6.45
N ILE A 202 -14.30 -23.67 -7.09
CA ILE A 202 -13.16 -24.30 -6.42
C ILE A 202 -12.41 -23.26 -5.58
N ALA A 203 -12.16 -22.07 -6.13
CA ALA A 203 -11.53 -20.97 -5.40
C ALA A 203 -12.34 -20.58 -4.15
N GLY A 204 -13.67 -20.50 -4.26
CA GLY A 204 -14.56 -20.22 -3.14
C GLY A 204 -14.54 -21.30 -2.06
N LEU A 205 -14.43 -22.57 -2.42
CA LEU A 205 -14.30 -23.67 -1.47
C LEU A 205 -12.93 -23.64 -0.78
N ILE A 206 -11.83 -23.43 -1.50
CA ILE A 206 -10.48 -23.32 -0.93
C ILE A 206 -10.44 -22.24 0.16
N MET A 207 -11.09 -21.11 -0.06
CA MET A 207 -11.11 -19.98 0.90
C MET A 207 -12.21 -20.12 1.95
N GLY A 208 -13.38 -20.58 1.57
CA GLY A 208 -14.58 -20.61 2.43
C GLY A 208 -14.52 -21.65 3.53
N LEU A 209 -14.09 -22.90 3.22
CA LEU A 209 -14.03 -23.96 4.20
C LEU A 209 -13.14 -23.66 5.40
N PRO A 210 -11.91 -23.13 5.20
CA PRO A 210 -11.07 -22.72 6.33
C PRO A 210 -11.64 -21.52 7.09
N CYS A 211 -12.33 -20.58 6.43
CA CYS A 211 -12.99 -19.47 7.13
C CYS A 211 -14.08 -19.96 8.07
N VAL A 212 -14.89 -20.96 7.68
CA VAL A 212 -15.88 -21.59 8.55
C VAL A 212 -15.18 -22.30 9.73
N SER A 213 -14.12 -23.04 9.48
CA SER A 213 -13.31 -23.68 10.53
C SER A 213 -12.70 -22.65 11.48
N LEU A 214 -12.16 -21.56 10.97
CA LEU A 214 -11.62 -20.46 11.76
C LEU A 214 -12.68 -19.86 12.69
N TYR A 215 -13.86 -19.56 12.15
CA TYR A 215 -14.98 -19.04 12.95
C TYR A 215 -15.39 -20.02 14.06
N MET A 216 -15.58 -21.31 13.74
CA MET A 216 -15.95 -22.34 14.72
C MET A 216 -14.90 -22.48 15.83
N ASN A 217 -13.61 -22.45 15.46
CA ASN A 217 -12.50 -22.55 16.39
C ASN A 217 -12.43 -21.35 17.33
N CYS A 218 -12.47 -20.13 16.79
CA CYS A 218 -12.48 -18.90 17.58
C CYS A 218 -13.74 -18.76 18.46
N ALA A 219 -14.91 -19.12 17.93
CA ALA A 219 -16.17 -19.08 18.67
C ALA A 219 -16.17 -20.01 19.90
N SER A 220 -15.45 -21.14 19.82
CA SER A 220 -15.32 -22.09 20.93
C SER A 220 -14.42 -21.61 22.07
N VAL A 221 -13.48 -20.69 21.78
CA VAL A 221 -12.49 -20.18 22.75
C VAL A 221 -12.96 -18.89 23.42
N ILE A 222 -13.53 -17.97 22.67
CA ILE A 222 -13.76 -16.59 23.09
C ILE A 222 -15.28 -16.26 23.20
N GLY A 223 -16.13 -17.15 22.65
CA GLY A 223 -17.56 -16.94 22.48
C GLY A 223 -17.89 -16.29 21.13
N SER A 224 -19.06 -16.64 20.57
CA SER A 224 -19.41 -16.35 19.17
C SER A 224 -19.35 -14.84 18.80
N LYS A 225 -19.94 -13.96 19.62
CA LYS A 225 -19.95 -12.52 19.34
C LYS A 225 -18.55 -11.87 19.38
N ARG A 226 -17.76 -12.21 20.41
CA ARG A 226 -16.39 -11.69 20.55
C ARG A 226 -15.48 -12.22 19.46
N SER A 227 -15.62 -13.50 19.09
CA SER A 227 -14.86 -14.13 18.01
C SER A 227 -15.04 -13.39 16.68
N MET A 228 -16.29 -13.05 16.32
CA MET A 228 -16.57 -12.32 15.09
C MET A 228 -15.87 -10.95 15.07
N ILE A 229 -15.87 -10.23 16.21
CA ILE A 229 -15.18 -8.94 16.34
C ILE A 229 -13.65 -9.12 16.14
N TYR A 230 -13.05 -10.11 16.82
CA TYR A 230 -11.60 -10.35 16.69
C TYR A 230 -11.19 -10.75 15.27
N VAL A 231 -11.96 -11.63 14.61
CA VAL A 231 -11.70 -12.02 13.22
C VAL A 231 -11.79 -10.81 12.30
N LEU A 232 -12.86 -10.00 12.43
CA LEU A 232 -13.04 -8.78 11.64
C LEU A 232 -11.90 -7.78 11.87
N CYS A 233 -11.54 -7.52 13.13
CA CYS A 233 -10.43 -6.61 13.46
C CYS A 233 -9.10 -7.11 12.91
N THR A 234 -8.84 -8.44 12.97
CA THR A 234 -7.60 -9.02 12.43
C THR A 234 -7.54 -8.88 10.91
N VAL A 235 -8.63 -9.16 10.20
CA VAL A 235 -8.70 -8.99 8.75
C VAL A 235 -8.48 -7.52 8.36
N LEU A 236 -9.14 -6.59 9.04
CA LEU A 236 -8.95 -5.16 8.80
C LEU A 236 -7.51 -4.72 9.09
N CYS A 237 -6.89 -5.22 10.15
CA CYS A 237 -5.49 -4.96 10.48
C CYS A 237 -4.55 -5.45 9.36
N LEU A 238 -4.72 -6.69 8.90
CA LEU A 238 -3.91 -7.24 7.82
C LEU A 238 -4.11 -6.49 6.51
N MET A 239 -5.34 -6.15 6.15
CA MET A 239 -5.63 -5.32 4.97
C MET A 239 -4.98 -3.94 5.07
N SER A 240 -4.93 -3.35 6.26
CA SER A 240 -4.30 -2.04 6.48
C SER A 240 -2.77 -2.10 6.41
N LEU A 241 -2.16 -3.22 6.83
CA LEU A 241 -0.72 -3.42 6.79
C LEU A 241 -0.20 -3.83 5.39
N LEU A 242 -1.06 -4.45 4.58
CA LEU A 242 -0.68 -4.97 3.25
C LEU A 242 -0.04 -3.92 2.34
N PRO A 243 -0.59 -2.69 2.18
CA PRO A 243 0.04 -1.68 1.32
C PRO A 243 1.45 -1.30 1.77
N PHE A 244 1.69 -1.23 3.08
CA PHE A 244 3.03 -0.94 3.63
C PHE A 244 4.00 -2.09 3.37
N TRP A 245 3.53 -3.34 3.55
CA TRP A 245 4.33 -4.52 3.24
C TRP A 245 4.72 -4.56 1.76
N VAL A 246 3.75 -4.37 0.85
CA VAL A 246 4.00 -4.31 -0.60
C VAL A 246 4.96 -3.18 -0.96
N MET A 247 4.85 -2.02 -0.32
CA MET A 247 5.78 -0.90 -0.51
C MET A 247 7.21 -1.31 -0.12
N MET A 248 7.41 -1.97 1.02
CA MET A 248 8.71 -2.44 1.49
C MET A 248 9.27 -3.54 0.57
N VAL A 249 8.44 -4.47 0.14
CA VAL A 249 8.83 -5.51 -0.83
C VAL A 249 9.23 -4.88 -2.17
N ASN A 250 8.47 -3.94 -2.70
CA ASN A 250 8.79 -3.27 -3.95
C ASN A 250 10.08 -2.43 -3.86
N ALA A 251 10.47 -1.95 -2.68
CA ALA A 251 11.76 -1.32 -2.47
C ALA A 251 12.97 -2.26 -2.72
N THR A 252 12.75 -3.57 -2.68
CA THR A 252 13.76 -4.60 -2.95
C THR A 252 13.71 -5.16 -4.37
N ARG A 253 12.75 -4.72 -5.21
CA ARG A 253 12.49 -5.23 -6.57
C ARG A 253 12.96 -4.22 -7.62
N ASN A 254 13.27 -4.70 -8.84
CA ASN A 254 13.54 -3.82 -9.98
C ASN A 254 12.23 -3.35 -10.66
N SER A 255 12.35 -2.38 -11.57
CA SER A 255 11.22 -1.79 -12.27
C SER A 255 10.41 -2.81 -13.10
N GLN A 256 11.07 -3.76 -13.70
CA GLN A 256 10.42 -4.81 -14.50
C GLN A 256 9.59 -5.76 -13.62
N GLN A 257 10.14 -6.20 -12.50
CA GLN A 257 9.44 -7.05 -11.54
C GLN A 257 8.20 -6.34 -10.94
N ILE A 258 8.28 -5.02 -10.72
CA ILE A 258 7.17 -4.23 -10.17
C ILE A 258 6.06 -4.10 -11.22
N GLN A 259 6.42 -3.88 -12.49
CA GLN A 259 5.46 -3.82 -13.60
C GLN A 259 4.81 -5.18 -13.89
N GLY A 260 5.52 -6.28 -13.65
CA GLY A 260 5.00 -7.64 -13.75
C GLY A 260 3.92 -7.99 -12.70
N GLY A 261 3.70 -7.13 -11.71
CA GLY A 261 2.60 -7.26 -10.75
C GLY A 261 3.02 -7.25 -9.27
N VAL A 262 2.03 -7.50 -8.39
CA VAL A 262 2.23 -7.46 -6.94
C VAL A 262 2.90 -8.74 -6.45
N SER A 263 3.97 -8.64 -5.66
CA SER A 263 4.58 -9.76 -4.93
C SER A 263 4.60 -9.47 -3.43
N LEU A 264 4.50 -10.50 -2.63
CA LEU A 264 4.67 -10.43 -1.17
C LEU A 264 6.08 -10.84 -0.73
N LEU A 265 6.91 -11.35 -1.65
CA LEU A 265 8.27 -11.75 -1.37
C LEU A 265 9.27 -10.67 -1.79
N PRO A 266 10.28 -10.39 -0.95
CA PRO A 266 11.36 -9.48 -1.30
C PRO A 266 12.27 -10.06 -2.39
N SER A 267 12.95 -9.17 -3.14
CA SER A 267 13.95 -9.50 -4.14
C SER A 267 15.34 -9.00 -3.70
N THR A 268 16.34 -9.16 -4.53
CA THR A 268 17.76 -8.85 -4.23
C THR A 268 18.23 -7.48 -4.74
N PHE A 269 17.34 -6.67 -5.35
CA PHE A 269 17.71 -5.43 -6.02
C PHE A 269 17.83 -4.19 -5.10
N ILE A 270 17.78 -4.37 -3.78
CA ILE A 270 17.85 -3.24 -2.83
C ILE A 270 19.13 -2.42 -2.98
N GLY A 271 20.27 -3.07 -3.25
CA GLY A 271 21.55 -2.40 -3.49
C GLY A 271 21.53 -1.52 -4.74
N HIS A 272 21.01 -2.05 -5.84
CA HIS A 272 20.83 -1.30 -7.09
C HIS A 272 19.88 -0.10 -6.90
N ASN A 273 18.74 -0.32 -6.25
CA ASN A 273 17.78 0.75 -5.98
C ASN A 273 18.37 1.86 -5.09
N TRP A 274 19.25 1.50 -4.14
CA TRP A 274 19.98 2.47 -3.32
C TRP A 274 20.98 3.27 -4.15
N GLU A 275 21.73 2.62 -5.02
CA GLU A 275 22.69 3.28 -5.91
C GLU A 275 21.97 4.29 -6.82
N VAL A 276 20.89 3.87 -7.49
CA VAL A 276 20.07 4.76 -8.32
C VAL A 276 19.52 5.93 -7.53
N LEU A 277 19.05 5.67 -6.29
CA LEU A 277 18.52 6.72 -5.41
C LEU A 277 19.61 7.75 -5.06
N SER A 278 20.85 7.30 -4.78
CA SER A 278 21.96 8.17 -4.45
C SER A 278 22.46 8.99 -5.65
N LEU A 279 22.47 8.41 -6.86
CA LEU A 279 22.84 9.10 -8.09
C LEU A 279 21.86 10.23 -8.48
N LYS A 280 20.59 10.13 -8.08
CA LYS A 280 19.56 11.15 -8.34
C LYS A 280 19.58 12.36 -7.39
N ASN A 281 20.70 12.62 -6.72
CA ASN A 281 20.86 13.68 -5.70
C ASN A 281 19.83 13.57 -4.55
N PHE A 282 19.35 12.37 -4.27
CA PHE A 282 18.47 12.10 -3.14
C PHE A 282 19.29 12.02 -1.84
N SER A 283 19.60 13.17 -1.28
CA SER A 283 20.32 13.25 -0.02
C SER A 283 19.38 12.96 1.16
N ILE A 284 19.23 11.66 1.49
CA ILE A 284 18.34 11.19 2.57
C ILE A 284 18.63 11.92 3.88
N GLY A 285 19.91 12.10 4.23
CA GLY A 285 20.33 12.76 5.46
C GLY A 285 19.88 14.23 5.52
N VAL A 286 19.97 14.95 4.41
CA VAL A 286 19.51 16.34 4.32
C VAL A 286 18.00 16.41 4.42
N GLY A 287 17.28 15.61 3.61
CA GLY A 287 15.81 15.58 3.64
C GLY A 287 15.25 15.16 4.99
N PHE A 288 15.87 14.16 5.66
CA PHE A 288 15.53 13.73 7.00
C PHE A 288 15.72 14.85 8.02
N LYS A 289 16.90 15.48 8.05
CA LYS A 289 17.20 16.60 8.94
C LYS A 289 16.20 17.73 8.79
N ASN A 290 15.92 18.13 7.55
CA ASN A 290 14.99 19.22 7.24
C ASN A 290 13.55 18.89 7.67
N SER A 291 13.07 17.69 7.33
CA SER A 291 11.77 17.22 7.77
C SER A 291 11.66 17.13 9.29
N ALA A 292 12.70 16.65 9.97
CA ALA A 292 12.75 16.57 11.43
C ALA A 292 12.72 17.96 12.10
N ILE A 293 13.52 18.91 11.63
CA ILE A 293 13.53 20.29 12.16
C ILE A 293 12.14 20.91 12.05
N ILE A 294 11.51 20.79 10.88
CA ILE A 294 10.17 21.37 10.64
C ILE A 294 9.13 20.63 11.49
N ALA A 295 9.09 19.30 11.48
CA ALA A 295 8.08 18.51 12.17
C ALA A 295 8.17 18.66 13.69
N PHE A 296 9.34 18.53 14.28
CA PHE A 296 9.49 18.66 15.73
C PHE A 296 9.39 20.13 16.17
N GLY A 297 9.98 21.08 15.43
CA GLY A 297 9.87 22.49 15.73
C GLY A 297 8.43 22.99 15.73
N SER A 298 7.67 22.67 14.67
CA SER A 298 6.25 23.04 14.59
C SER A 298 5.41 22.35 15.66
N THR A 299 5.70 21.08 15.97
CA THR A 299 4.95 20.32 17.00
C THR A 299 5.17 20.88 18.40
N ILE A 300 6.41 21.16 18.79
CA ILE A 300 6.73 21.72 20.11
C ILE A 300 6.01 23.04 20.31
N LEU A 301 6.09 23.94 19.32
CA LEU A 301 5.39 25.23 19.37
C LEU A 301 3.87 25.07 19.42
N SER A 302 3.33 24.23 18.53
CA SER A 302 1.90 23.97 18.47
C SER A 302 1.35 23.43 19.80
N VAL A 303 1.96 22.39 20.34
CA VAL A 303 1.49 21.72 21.57
C VAL A 303 1.62 22.64 22.77
N TYR A 304 2.78 23.25 22.96
CA TYR A 304 3.03 24.10 24.14
C TYR A 304 2.12 25.33 24.19
N PHE A 305 2.08 26.10 23.10
CA PHE A 305 1.29 27.34 23.08
C PHE A 305 -0.21 27.10 22.98
N SER A 306 -0.63 26.02 22.31
CA SER A 306 -2.05 25.65 22.32
C SER A 306 -2.51 25.18 23.69
N ALA A 307 -1.67 24.45 24.45
CA ALA A 307 -1.97 24.07 25.83
C ALA A 307 -2.06 25.29 26.77
N LEU A 308 -1.13 26.22 26.62
CA LEU A 308 -1.15 27.49 27.36
C LEU A 308 -2.41 28.31 27.05
N THR A 309 -2.78 28.39 25.75
CA THR A 309 -4.00 29.09 25.32
C THR A 309 -5.27 28.43 25.88
N ALA A 310 -5.32 27.08 25.80
CA ALA A 310 -6.44 26.30 26.35
C ALA A 310 -6.57 26.47 27.87
N TYR A 311 -5.45 26.46 28.60
CA TYR A 311 -5.39 26.75 30.05
C TYR A 311 -5.94 28.13 30.31
N GLY A 312 -5.46 29.17 29.59
CA GLY A 312 -5.94 30.52 29.75
C GLY A 312 -7.45 30.68 29.50
N LEU A 313 -7.99 30.04 28.49
CA LEU A 313 -9.42 30.06 28.16
C LEU A 313 -10.31 29.25 29.13
N THR A 314 -9.73 28.28 29.84
CA THR A 314 -10.47 27.41 30.78
C THR A 314 -10.48 27.96 32.21
N VAL A 315 -9.33 28.42 32.66
CA VAL A 315 -9.14 28.82 34.08
C VAL A 315 -9.51 30.29 34.34
N TYR A 316 -9.18 31.17 33.37
CA TYR A 316 -9.44 32.59 33.57
C TYR A 316 -10.82 33.02 33.07
N ARG A 317 -11.58 33.67 34.00
CA ARG A 317 -12.88 34.26 33.69
C ARG A 317 -12.71 35.74 33.33
N PHE A 318 -12.36 36.05 32.09
CA PHE A 318 -12.23 37.43 31.62
C PHE A 318 -13.28 37.79 30.57
N LYS A 319 -13.58 39.09 30.46
CA LYS A 319 -14.50 39.62 29.44
C LYS A 319 -13.91 39.38 28.06
N GLY A 320 -14.64 38.65 27.20
CA GLY A 320 -14.18 38.31 25.83
C GLY A 320 -13.65 36.89 25.65
N ALA A 321 -13.49 36.08 26.74
CA ALA A 321 -13.01 34.68 26.58
C ALA A 321 -13.90 33.85 25.62
N LYS A 322 -15.23 34.00 25.72
CA LYS A 322 -16.18 33.34 24.82
C LYS A 322 -16.02 33.79 23.37
N PHE A 323 -15.79 35.09 23.15
CA PHE A 323 -15.56 35.64 21.80
C PHE A 323 -14.27 35.12 21.20
N LEU A 324 -13.16 35.12 21.93
CA LEU A 324 -11.90 34.55 21.49
C LEU A 324 -12.03 33.06 21.13
N TYR A 325 -12.75 32.31 21.97
CA TYR A 325 -12.99 30.90 21.68
C TYR A 325 -13.85 30.69 20.42
N SER A 326 -14.85 31.57 20.21
CA SER A 326 -15.64 31.53 18.95
C SER A 326 -14.80 31.82 17.73
N ILE A 327 -13.77 32.67 17.81
CA ILE A 327 -12.80 32.90 16.73
C ILE A 327 -12.00 31.60 16.47
N VAL A 328 -11.53 30.91 17.51
CA VAL A 328 -10.84 29.62 17.37
C VAL A 328 -11.72 28.62 16.62
N LEU A 329 -13.02 28.53 16.98
CA LEU A 329 -13.95 27.64 16.28
C LEU A 329 -14.19 28.07 14.82
N ALA A 330 -14.32 29.37 14.55
CA ALA A 330 -14.49 29.88 13.19
C ALA A 330 -13.27 29.57 12.30
N ILE A 331 -12.05 29.69 12.84
CA ILE A 331 -10.82 29.36 12.11
C ILE A 331 -10.77 27.89 11.70
N ILE A 332 -11.21 26.97 12.57
CA ILE A 332 -11.23 25.53 12.26
C ILE A 332 -12.16 25.21 11.08
N MET A 333 -13.21 26.00 10.87
CA MET A 333 -14.17 25.80 9.77
C MET A 333 -13.63 26.26 8.40
N ILE A 334 -12.55 27.03 8.38
CA ILE A 334 -11.95 27.52 7.10
C ILE A 334 -11.06 26.42 6.53
N PRO A 335 -11.34 25.95 5.29
CA PRO A 335 -10.48 24.95 4.65
C PRO A 335 -9.07 25.50 4.41
N GLY A 336 -8.04 24.78 4.90
CA GLY A 336 -6.64 25.22 4.79
C GLY A 336 -6.15 25.42 3.35
N GLN A 337 -6.72 24.68 2.38
CA GLN A 337 -6.37 24.82 0.96
C GLN A 337 -6.74 26.20 0.41
N VAL A 338 -7.84 26.79 0.86
CA VAL A 338 -8.28 28.12 0.42
C VAL A 338 -7.33 29.20 0.90
N THR A 339 -6.76 29.03 2.10
CA THR A 339 -5.86 30.02 2.71
C THR A 339 -4.41 29.92 2.22
N SER A 340 -4.04 28.82 1.54
CA SER A 340 -2.64 28.53 1.18
C SER A 340 -1.99 29.60 0.30
N THR A 341 -2.71 30.12 -0.70
CA THR A 341 -2.20 31.18 -1.60
C THR A 341 -1.99 32.49 -0.84
N GLY A 342 -2.95 32.87 0.00
CA GLY A 342 -2.83 34.08 0.84
C GLY A 342 -1.69 33.96 1.83
N PHE A 343 -1.50 32.76 2.42
CA PHE A 343 -0.38 32.46 3.30
C PHE A 343 0.97 32.62 2.60
N TYR A 344 1.11 32.05 1.39
CA TYR A 344 2.32 32.21 0.59
C TYR A 344 2.63 33.71 0.31
N MET A 345 1.64 34.46 -0.17
CA MET A 345 1.79 35.88 -0.45
C MET A 345 2.21 36.68 0.78
N PHE A 346 1.66 36.34 1.95
CA PHE A 346 2.02 37.00 3.21
C PHE A 346 3.46 36.66 3.62
N MET A 347 3.87 35.38 3.54
CA MET A 347 5.25 34.97 3.85
C MET A 347 6.26 35.58 2.87
N TYR A 348 5.91 35.70 1.59
CA TYR A 348 6.71 36.37 0.60
C TYR A 348 6.93 37.86 0.96
N LYS A 349 5.88 38.57 1.35
CA LYS A 349 5.99 40.01 1.77
C LYS A 349 6.82 40.17 3.03
N LEU A 350 6.84 39.19 3.93
CA LEU A 350 7.70 39.19 5.11
C LEU A 350 9.17 38.81 4.81
N GLY A 351 9.49 38.39 3.60
CA GLY A 351 10.83 37.90 3.25
C GLY A 351 11.17 36.55 3.90
N TRP A 352 10.16 35.78 4.29
CA TRP A 352 10.37 34.49 4.97
C TRP A 352 10.42 33.30 4.00
N THR A 353 10.25 33.51 2.70
CA THR A 353 10.44 32.45 1.70
C THR A 353 11.88 31.93 1.75
N ASN A 354 12.06 30.67 1.34
CA ASN A 354 13.31 29.97 1.36
C ASN A 354 13.95 29.89 2.77
N SER A 355 13.10 29.69 3.78
CA SER A 355 13.50 29.45 5.18
C SER A 355 12.53 28.50 5.88
N TYR A 356 12.91 27.96 7.04
CA TYR A 356 12.00 27.11 7.84
C TYR A 356 11.02 27.93 8.70
N LEU A 357 11.23 29.23 8.83
CA LEU A 357 10.40 30.10 9.68
C LEU A 357 8.91 30.01 9.40
N PRO A 358 8.45 30.10 8.12
CA PRO A 358 7.02 30.03 7.81
C PRO A 358 6.41 28.63 8.04
N LEU A 359 7.25 27.58 8.14
CA LEU A 359 6.79 26.22 8.38
C LEU A 359 6.72 25.88 9.89
N VAL A 360 7.44 26.63 10.72
CA VAL A 360 7.57 26.37 12.17
C VAL A 360 6.79 27.42 12.99
N ILE A 361 7.04 28.71 12.78
CA ILE A 361 6.50 29.79 13.64
C ILE A 361 4.96 29.86 13.65
N PRO A 362 4.26 29.77 12.50
CA PRO A 362 2.80 29.90 12.49
C PRO A 362 2.06 28.77 13.23
N SER A 363 2.76 27.63 13.48
CA SER A 363 2.18 26.51 14.24
C SER A 363 1.84 26.86 15.70
N ILE A 364 2.36 27.97 16.24
CA ILE A 364 1.96 28.54 17.52
C ILE A 364 0.44 28.73 17.62
N ALA A 365 -0.19 29.12 16.50
CA ALA A 365 -1.63 29.38 16.42
C ALA A 365 -2.42 28.19 15.86
N ALA A 366 -2.28 27.01 16.47
CA ALA A 366 -2.95 25.79 16.03
C ALA A 366 -4.38 25.68 16.64
N ALA A 367 -5.36 26.27 15.98
CA ALA A 367 -6.75 26.35 16.47
C ALA A 367 -7.36 24.99 16.84
N SER A 368 -7.17 23.95 16.04
CA SER A 368 -7.67 22.59 16.31
C SER A 368 -7.04 21.97 17.58
N THR A 369 -5.76 22.23 17.82
CA THR A 369 -5.06 21.78 19.01
C THR A 369 -5.55 22.52 20.26
N VAL A 370 -5.78 23.85 20.18
CA VAL A 370 -6.38 24.65 21.25
C VAL A 370 -7.78 24.13 21.62
N PHE A 371 -8.59 23.85 20.58
CA PHE A 371 -9.94 23.29 20.80
C PHE A 371 -9.87 21.97 21.55
N PHE A 372 -9.05 21.02 21.09
CA PHE A 372 -8.91 19.72 21.73
C PHE A 372 -8.44 19.83 23.19
N PHE A 373 -7.41 20.64 23.43
CA PHE A 373 -6.88 20.82 24.78
C PHE A 373 -7.87 21.48 25.72
N LYS A 374 -8.65 22.44 25.24
CA LYS A 374 -9.70 23.07 26.05
C LYS A 374 -10.78 22.06 26.43
N GLN A 375 -11.24 21.23 25.47
CA GLN A 375 -12.21 20.16 25.78
C GLN A 375 -11.63 19.14 26.77
N TYR A 376 -10.36 18.80 26.64
CA TYR A 376 -9.68 17.89 27.56
C TYR A 376 -9.62 18.45 28.98
N LEU A 377 -9.23 19.73 29.12
CA LEU A 377 -9.20 20.41 30.45
C LEU A 377 -10.59 20.51 31.05
N GLU A 378 -11.60 20.87 30.29
CA GLU A 378 -12.98 20.96 30.79
C GLU A 378 -13.51 19.61 31.30
N ALA A 379 -13.07 18.51 30.73
CA ALA A 379 -13.51 17.17 31.12
C ALA A 379 -12.71 16.58 32.29
N ASN A 380 -11.43 16.91 32.42
CA ASN A 380 -10.50 16.18 33.32
C ASN A 380 -9.82 17.04 34.39
N PHE A 381 -10.03 18.35 34.37
CA PHE A 381 -9.32 19.27 35.24
C PHE A 381 -10.24 19.94 36.28
N GLN A 382 -9.78 19.97 37.53
CA GLN A 382 -10.47 20.65 38.63
C GLN A 382 -9.81 22.00 38.91
N ILE A 383 -10.60 23.08 38.85
CA ILE A 383 -10.13 24.46 39.08
C ILE A 383 -9.54 24.64 40.48
N SER A 384 -10.02 23.88 41.47
CA SER A 384 -9.52 23.87 42.83
C SER A 384 -8.00 23.64 42.96
N LEU A 385 -7.39 22.93 42.02
CA LEU A 385 -5.93 22.73 42.00
C LEU A 385 -5.18 24.06 41.75
N VAL A 386 -5.71 24.91 40.89
CA VAL A 386 -5.12 26.24 40.64
C VAL A 386 -5.37 27.17 41.81
N GLU A 387 -6.56 27.09 42.42
CA GLU A 387 -6.90 27.89 43.63
C GLU A 387 -5.98 27.52 44.81
N ALA A 388 -5.72 26.23 45.03
CA ALA A 388 -4.77 25.77 46.04
C ALA A 388 -3.35 26.29 45.77
N ALA A 389 -2.87 26.15 44.51
CA ALA A 389 -1.56 26.65 44.11
C ALA A 389 -1.40 28.17 44.31
N ARG A 390 -2.48 28.95 44.11
CA ARG A 390 -2.50 30.39 44.37
C ARG A 390 -2.43 30.71 45.85
N ILE A 391 -3.13 29.92 46.68
CA ILE A 391 -3.05 30.05 48.16
C ILE A 391 -1.63 29.78 48.65
N ASP A 392 -0.96 28.79 48.06
CA ASP A 392 0.44 28.45 48.34
C ASP A 392 1.46 29.48 47.78
N GLY A 393 0.97 30.54 47.10
CA GLY A 393 1.82 31.62 46.57
C GLY A 393 2.49 31.28 45.22
N ALA A 394 2.06 30.21 44.52
CA ALA A 394 2.61 29.86 43.24
C ALA A 394 2.18 30.86 42.14
N GLY A 395 3.15 31.33 41.34
CA GLY A 395 2.87 32.17 40.19
C GLY A 395 2.19 31.40 39.05
N GLU A 396 1.43 32.10 38.22
CA GLU A 396 0.60 31.49 37.16
C GLU A 396 1.42 30.67 36.14
N PHE A 397 2.59 31.16 35.76
CA PHE A 397 3.47 30.45 34.83
C PHE A 397 4.09 29.19 35.46
N TYR A 398 4.39 29.24 36.75
CA TYR A 398 4.81 28.06 37.50
C TYR A 398 3.66 27.05 37.63
N THR A 399 2.45 27.48 37.97
CA THR A 399 1.27 26.65 38.05
C THR A 399 0.99 25.94 36.70
N TYR A 400 1.09 26.65 35.58
CA TYR A 400 0.93 26.06 34.25
C TYR A 400 1.97 24.96 33.99
N ASN A 401 3.25 25.26 34.13
CA ASN A 401 4.30 24.32 33.77
C ASN A 401 4.43 23.14 34.73
N THR A 402 4.20 23.36 36.04
CA THR A 402 4.47 22.36 37.09
C THR A 402 3.25 21.52 37.45
N ILE A 403 2.05 22.09 37.33
CA ILE A 403 0.81 21.42 37.75
C ILE A 403 -0.02 21.02 36.54
N ILE A 404 -0.31 21.98 35.64
CA ILE A 404 -1.25 21.75 34.53
C ILE A 404 -0.64 20.91 33.42
N MET A 405 0.58 21.23 33.02
CA MET A 405 1.24 20.57 31.91
C MET A 405 1.43 19.05 32.14
N PRO A 406 1.84 18.56 33.32
CA PRO A 406 1.87 17.12 33.61
C PRO A 406 0.50 16.43 33.54
N ILE A 407 -0.57 17.09 33.93
CA ILE A 407 -1.95 16.56 33.83
C ILE A 407 -2.36 16.46 32.37
N MET A 408 -1.89 17.36 31.51
CA MET A 408 -2.19 17.38 30.08
C MET A 408 -1.33 16.43 29.26
N VAL A 409 -0.31 15.77 29.81
CA VAL A 409 0.63 14.90 29.06
C VAL A 409 -0.08 13.91 28.12
N PRO A 410 -1.15 13.18 28.51
CA PRO A 410 -1.82 12.26 27.60
C PRO A 410 -2.44 12.97 26.39
N ALA A 411 -3.06 14.13 26.60
CA ALA A 411 -3.64 14.93 25.53
C ALA A 411 -2.55 15.55 24.63
N MET A 412 -1.48 16.08 25.24
CA MET A 412 -0.34 16.66 24.56
C MET A 412 0.37 15.62 23.69
N ALA A 413 0.55 14.40 24.18
CA ALA A 413 1.12 13.30 23.42
C ALA A 413 0.24 12.97 22.20
N THR A 414 -1.07 12.88 22.36
CA THR A 414 -2.00 12.59 21.27
C THR A 414 -1.93 13.67 20.17
N MET A 415 -2.07 14.94 20.52
CA MET A 415 -2.01 16.04 19.57
C MET A 415 -0.60 16.25 19.00
N GLY A 416 0.43 15.99 19.82
CA GLY A 416 1.82 16.03 19.40
C GLY A 416 2.13 15.03 18.26
N ILE A 417 1.66 13.80 18.41
CA ILE A 417 1.84 12.78 17.35
C ILE A 417 1.08 13.19 16.08
N MET A 418 -0.15 13.67 16.21
CA MET A 418 -0.92 14.15 15.04
C MET A 418 -0.22 15.34 14.37
N ALA A 419 0.36 16.26 15.15
CA ALA A 419 1.13 17.39 14.61
C ALA A 419 2.42 16.94 13.92
N VAL A 420 3.19 15.99 14.50
CA VAL A 420 4.39 15.43 13.86
C VAL A 420 4.02 14.76 12.53
N ILE A 421 2.98 13.88 12.52
CA ILE A 421 2.55 13.19 11.30
C ILE A 421 2.10 14.20 10.24
N GLY A 422 1.30 15.19 10.63
CA GLY A 422 0.80 16.21 9.71
C GLY A 422 1.92 17.06 9.11
N SER A 423 2.87 17.51 9.94
CA SER A 423 4.01 18.31 9.50
C SER A 423 5.01 17.51 8.67
N TRP A 424 5.31 16.26 9.08
CA TRP A 424 6.21 15.36 8.33
C TRP A 424 5.69 15.05 6.94
N ASN A 425 4.40 14.77 6.81
CA ASN A 425 3.78 14.44 5.51
C ASN A 425 3.42 15.67 4.67
N ASN A 426 3.60 16.87 5.20
CA ASN A 426 3.30 18.08 4.47
C ASN A 426 4.26 18.26 3.30
N TYR A 427 3.70 18.23 2.10
CA TYR A 427 4.44 18.41 0.86
C TYR A 427 4.16 19.78 0.22
N LEU A 428 2.89 20.19 0.23
CA LEU A 428 2.43 21.36 -0.55
C LEU A 428 3.02 22.67 -0.02
N THR A 429 2.94 22.90 1.29
CA THR A 429 3.42 24.16 1.89
C THR A 429 4.95 24.30 1.76
N PRO A 430 5.78 23.28 2.07
CA PRO A 430 7.20 23.34 1.79
C PRO A 430 7.53 23.56 0.31
N LEU A 431 6.81 22.92 -0.61
CA LEU A 431 7.02 23.12 -2.05
C LEU A 431 6.80 24.56 -2.50
N MET A 432 5.83 25.24 -1.93
CA MET A 432 5.54 26.63 -2.26
C MET A 432 6.57 27.62 -1.70
N LEU A 433 7.21 27.28 -0.57
CA LEU A 433 8.04 28.21 0.22
C LEU A 433 9.54 27.96 0.10
N LEU A 434 9.97 26.72 -0.18
CA LEU A 434 11.38 26.33 -0.23
C LEU A 434 11.84 26.15 -1.67
N SER A 435 12.78 26.97 -2.12
CA SER A 435 13.36 26.93 -3.46
C SER A 435 14.75 26.29 -3.47
N ASP A 436 15.49 26.36 -2.35
CA ASP A 436 16.84 25.84 -2.24
C ASP A 436 16.85 24.32 -2.16
N PRO A 437 17.60 23.60 -3.04
CA PRO A 437 17.73 22.16 -3.01
C PRO A 437 18.21 21.60 -1.65
N THR A 438 19.02 22.35 -0.89
CA THR A 438 19.54 21.96 0.43
C THR A 438 18.49 22.02 1.54
N MET A 439 17.37 22.69 1.31
CA MET A 439 16.27 22.85 2.27
C MET A 439 15.10 21.91 2.01
N LYS A 440 15.14 21.11 0.94
CA LYS A 440 14.06 20.20 0.58
C LYS A 440 13.76 19.19 1.69
N THR A 441 12.47 18.94 1.92
CA THR A 441 11.98 17.89 2.82
C THR A 441 11.96 16.53 2.13
N LEU A 442 11.92 15.43 2.92
CA LEU A 442 11.83 14.07 2.35
C LEU A 442 10.63 13.89 1.40
N PRO A 443 9.40 14.32 1.73
CA PRO A 443 8.27 14.23 0.81
C PRO A 443 8.48 14.97 -0.52
N MET A 444 9.15 16.12 -0.51
CA MET A 444 9.50 16.86 -1.73
C MET A 444 10.46 16.05 -2.60
N MET A 445 11.53 15.53 -2.01
CA MET A 445 12.54 14.73 -2.71
C MET A 445 11.93 13.45 -3.33
N VAL A 446 11.08 12.74 -2.59
CA VAL A 446 10.43 11.52 -3.10
C VAL A 446 9.54 11.83 -4.30
N LYS A 447 8.84 12.96 -4.29
CA LYS A 447 7.98 13.33 -5.43
C LYS A 447 8.78 13.70 -6.67
N GLU A 448 9.96 14.29 -6.50
CA GLU A 448 10.86 14.59 -7.62
C GLU A 448 11.41 13.33 -8.31
N LEU A 449 11.54 12.21 -7.58
CA LEU A 449 11.94 10.93 -8.18
C LEU A 449 10.97 10.43 -9.26
N ARG A 450 9.70 10.88 -9.24
CA ARG A 450 8.68 10.54 -10.25
C ARG A 450 8.72 11.45 -11.48
N GLY A 451 9.51 12.52 -11.45
CA GLY A 451 9.51 13.54 -12.50
C GLY A 451 10.17 13.12 -13.82
N ASP A 452 10.95 12.07 -13.83
CA ASP A 452 11.63 11.57 -15.04
C ASP A 452 10.79 10.46 -15.70
N ILE A 453 9.92 10.86 -16.63
CA ILE A 453 8.97 9.98 -17.32
C ILE A 453 9.70 8.95 -18.18
N TYR A 454 10.91 9.23 -18.67
CA TYR A 454 11.66 8.37 -19.59
C TYR A 454 12.58 7.36 -18.89
N ARG A 455 12.87 7.56 -17.61
CA ARG A 455 13.73 6.67 -16.80
C ARG A 455 13.16 6.46 -15.39
N THR A 456 11.91 6.05 -15.32
CA THR A 456 11.25 5.85 -14.02
C THR A 456 11.72 4.52 -13.42
N GLU A 457 12.64 4.61 -12.45
CA GLU A 457 13.09 3.48 -11.64
C GLU A 457 12.15 3.28 -10.46
N PHE A 458 11.13 2.45 -10.64
CA PHE A 458 10.09 2.23 -9.61
C PHE A 458 10.67 1.68 -8.31
N GLY A 459 11.65 0.77 -8.36
CA GLY A 459 12.27 0.21 -7.17
C GLY A 459 12.92 1.28 -6.28
N SER A 460 13.65 2.24 -6.87
CA SER A 460 14.26 3.35 -6.14
C SER A 460 13.20 4.32 -5.56
N ILE A 461 12.09 4.54 -6.25
CA ILE A 461 10.95 5.33 -5.75
C ILE A 461 10.34 4.66 -4.52
N TYR A 462 10.05 3.35 -4.59
CA TYR A 462 9.51 2.60 -3.46
C TYR A 462 10.49 2.57 -2.27
N LEU A 463 11.80 2.51 -2.54
CA LEU A 463 12.82 2.61 -1.49
C LEU A 463 12.78 3.99 -0.82
N GLY A 464 12.73 5.07 -1.59
CA GLY A 464 12.58 6.43 -1.06
C GLY A 464 11.31 6.61 -0.23
N LEU A 465 10.16 6.08 -0.69
CA LEU A 465 8.90 6.07 0.06
C LEU A 465 9.02 5.29 1.37
N THR A 466 9.64 4.11 1.34
CA THR A 466 9.87 3.27 2.53
C THR A 466 10.72 4.02 3.57
N LEU A 467 11.80 4.64 3.15
CA LEU A 467 12.67 5.44 4.02
C LEU A 467 11.95 6.65 4.62
N THR A 468 11.04 7.25 3.87
CA THR A 468 10.21 8.38 4.37
C THR A 468 9.18 7.94 5.40
N ALA A 469 8.66 6.71 5.27
CA ALA A 469 7.67 6.16 6.19
C ALA A 469 8.27 5.63 7.51
N LEU A 470 9.53 5.16 7.51
CA LEU A 470 10.17 4.56 8.69
C LEU A 470 10.15 5.46 9.94
N PRO A 471 10.50 6.77 9.87
CA PRO A 471 10.48 7.62 11.04
C PRO A 471 9.09 7.78 11.66
N LEU A 472 8.05 7.85 10.80
CA LEU A 472 6.67 7.92 11.28
C LEU A 472 6.25 6.65 12.02
N LEU A 473 6.67 5.48 11.53
CA LEU A 473 6.43 4.20 12.21
C LEU A 473 7.14 4.17 13.58
N ILE A 474 8.38 4.64 13.65
CA ILE A 474 9.14 4.72 14.91
C ILE A 474 8.42 5.64 15.91
N VAL A 475 8.02 6.84 15.47
CA VAL A 475 7.25 7.78 16.31
C VAL A 475 5.95 7.13 16.78
N TYR A 476 5.18 6.55 15.86
CA TYR A 476 3.92 5.88 16.20
C TYR A 476 4.09 4.78 17.23
N PHE A 477 5.02 3.84 17.03
CA PHE A 477 5.23 2.74 17.98
C PHE A 477 5.74 3.23 19.34
N SER A 478 6.60 4.25 19.37
CA SER A 478 7.12 4.84 20.61
C SER A 478 6.03 5.49 21.48
N PHE A 479 5.05 6.09 20.83
CA PHE A 479 3.99 6.86 21.51
C PHE A 479 2.60 6.20 21.48
N SER A 480 2.43 5.02 20.90
CA SER A 480 1.15 4.34 20.72
C SER A 480 0.34 4.17 22.01
N LYS A 481 1.02 3.87 23.12
CA LYS A 481 0.38 3.76 24.45
C LYS A 481 -0.33 5.05 24.90
N TYR A 482 0.19 6.20 24.55
CA TYR A 482 -0.40 7.50 24.91
C TYR A 482 -1.58 7.84 24.00
N ILE A 483 -1.55 7.41 22.72
CA ILE A 483 -2.69 7.57 21.81
C ILE A 483 -3.90 6.81 22.33
N ILE A 484 -3.70 5.55 22.74
CA ILE A 484 -4.79 4.70 23.26
C ILE A 484 -5.37 5.32 24.54
N ALA A 485 -4.52 5.81 25.44
CA ALA A 485 -4.96 6.48 26.66
C ALA A 485 -5.74 7.77 26.37
N GLY A 486 -5.27 8.61 25.44
CA GLY A 486 -5.92 9.88 25.09
C GLY A 486 -7.26 9.71 24.39
N VAL A 487 -7.40 8.70 23.50
CA VAL A 487 -8.66 8.39 22.81
C VAL A 487 -9.70 7.81 23.79
N ALA A 488 -9.27 6.96 24.73
CA ALA A 488 -10.16 6.37 25.72
C ALA A 488 -10.82 7.42 26.63
N VAL A 489 -10.09 8.48 26.98
CA VAL A 489 -10.62 9.58 27.81
C VAL A 489 -11.65 10.44 27.06
N GLY A 490 -11.52 10.57 25.72
CA GLY A 490 -12.50 11.29 24.89
C GLY A 490 -13.76 10.51 24.54
N GLY A 491 -13.75 9.18 24.70
CA GLY A 491 -14.81 8.27 24.28
C GLY A 491 -15.75 7.77 25.37
N VAL A 492 -15.42 7.97 26.65
CA VAL A 492 -16.24 7.50 27.77
C VAL A 492 -16.97 8.70 28.39
N LYS A 493 -18.11 9.02 27.81
CA LYS A 493 -19.23 9.67 28.56
C LYS A 493 -20.30 8.61 28.65
N GLU A 494 -20.33 7.87 29.73
CA GLU A 494 -21.51 7.27 30.33
C GLU A 494 -21.59 7.79 31.77
#